data_709ad0c185a70b19d4b59237ac7c6f01
#
_entry.id   709ad0c185a70b19d4b59237ac7c6f01
#
_cell.length_a   1.000
_cell.length_b   1.000
_cell.length_c   1.000
_cell.angle_alpha   90.00
_cell.angle_beta   90.00
_cell.angle_gamma   90.00
#
_symmetry.space_group_name_H-M   'P 1'
#
loop_
_entity.id
_entity.type
_entity.pdbx_description
1 polymer ?
#
loop_
_entity_poly.entity_id
_entity_poly.type
_entity_poly.pdbx_seq_one_letter_code
_entity_poly.pdbx_strand_id
1 'polypeptide(L)'
;TYFFELTPTQLTFQFAGGVVGVVTGSALTRPLSNFVREKRNLYILGYAWYALFNSYVIILRLLDLLPDNGHPMIAPLYIISGTISGIGLGVAIPLGASMIADITDEHERRYGNRQEGIYYAAASFAGKAIGGSGAILAGLIIDFAGIPQGADPSTVAPEAVARFGWALGPSVLIMTAMAIGCITFYNISRADHAGILREIKDRQTRAERS
;
A
#
# COMPACT_ATOMS: atom_id res chain seq x y z
N THR A 1 1.28 -3.09 -19.91
CA THR A 1 1.25 -3.33 -21.37
C THR A 1 1.92 -2.16 -22.10
N TYR A 2 1.36 -0.93 -22.08
CA TYR A 2 1.84 0.20 -22.93
C TYR A 2 3.25 0.70 -22.58
N PHE A 3 3.64 0.76 -21.31
CA PHE A 3 4.89 1.41 -20.90
C PHE A 3 6.13 0.51 -21.05
N PHE A 4 6.02 -0.76 -20.66
CA PHE A 4 7.11 -1.74 -20.76
C PHE A 4 6.85 -2.81 -21.83
N GLU A 5 5.76 -2.76 -22.58
CA GLU A 5 5.35 -3.72 -23.62
C GLU A 5 5.39 -5.18 -23.15
N LEU A 6 5.09 -5.42 -21.88
CA LEU A 6 5.08 -6.75 -21.28
C LEU A 6 3.93 -7.60 -21.81
N THR A 7 4.22 -8.85 -22.06
CA THR A 7 3.21 -9.85 -22.48
C THR A 7 2.24 -10.15 -21.34
N PRO A 8 1.02 -10.64 -21.62
CA PRO A 8 0.06 -11.05 -20.59
C PRO A 8 0.64 -12.08 -19.61
N THR A 9 1.47 -12.99 -20.09
CA THR A 9 2.16 -14.00 -19.26
C THR A 9 3.15 -13.33 -18.29
N GLN A 10 3.94 -12.37 -18.74
CA GLN A 10 4.88 -11.63 -17.89
C GLN A 10 4.14 -10.79 -16.83
N LEU A 11 2.99 -10.18 -17.18
CA LEU A 11 2.14 -9.48 -16.23
C LEU A 11 1.55 -10.42 -15.17
N THR A 12 1.19 -11.66 -15.56
CA THR A 12 0.74 -12.69 -14.62
C THR A 12 1.84 -13.06 -13.64
N PHE A 13 3.08 -13.24 -14.09
CA PHE A 13 4.22 -13.50 -13.21
C PHE A 13 4.52 -12.32 -12.28
N GLN A 14 4.39 -11.09 -12.77
CA GLN A 14 4.56 -9.89 -11.95
C GLN A 14 3.51 -9.83 -10.83
N PHE A 15 2.24 -10.12 -11.15
CA PHE A 15 1.17 -10.18 -10.15
C PHE A 15 1.43 -11.30 -9.13
N ALA A 16 1.78 -12.51 -9.60
CA ALA A 16 2.11 -13.63 -8.73
C ALA A 16 3.30 -13.33 -7.82
N GLY A 17 4.35 -12.71 -8.35
CA GLY A 17 5.50 -12.22 -7.58
C GLY A 17 5.08 -11.22 -6.50
N GLY A 18 4.21 -10.27 -6.83
CA GLY A 18 3.65 -9.33 -5.87
C GLY A 18 2.91 -10.02 -4.73
N VAL A 19 2.09 -11.04 -5.02
CA VAL A 19 1.41 -11.85 -4.00
C VAL A 19 2.40 -12.58 -3.10
N VAL A 20 3.44 -13.19 -3.67
CA VAL A 20 4.53 -13.84 -2.90
C VAL A 20 5.21 -12.81 -1.98
N GLY A 21 5.47 -11.61 -2.50
CA GLY A 21 6.00 -10.50 -1.71
C GLY A 21 5.11 -10.14 -0.52
N VAL A 22 3.79 -9.99 -0.74
CA VAL A 22 2.82 -9.68 0.31
C VAL A 22 2.78 -10.77 1.39
N VAL A 23 2.74 -12.04 1.01
CA VAL A 23 2.76 -13.17 1.96
C VAL A 23 4.05 -13.16 2.78
N THR A 24 5.19 -12.97 2.12
CA THR A 24 6.50 -12.88 2.77
C THR A 24 6.56 -11.71 3.75
N GLY A 25 6.13 -10.52 3.32
CA GLY A 25 6.07 -9.32 4.15
C GLY A 25 5.17 -9.49 5.39
N SER A 26 4.01 -10.13 5.22
CA SER A 26 3.09 -10.43 6.33
C SER A 26 3.74 -11.36 7.37
N ALA A 27 4.47 -12.37 6.93
CA ALA A 27 5.22 -13.26 7.83
C ALA A 27 6.36 -12.52 8.56
N LEU A 28 6.99 -11.56 7.89
CA LEU A 28 8.07 -10.74 8.45
C LEU A 28 7.59 -9.64 9.41
N THR A 29 6.30 -9.32 9.44
CA THR A 29 5.76 -8.24 10.29
C THR A 29 6.08 -8.47 11.77
N ARG A 30 5.91 -9.70 12.27
CA ARG A 30 6.18 -10.04 13.67
C ARG A 30 7.65 -9.89 14.05
N PRO A 31 8.64 -10.48 13.35
CA PRO A 31 10.05 -10.27 13.66
C PRO A 31 10.47 -8.79 13.51
N LEU A 32 10.00 -8.07 12.48
CA LEU A 32 10.31 -6.66 12.30
C LEU A 32 9.76 -5.78 13.43
N SER A 33 8.62 -6.11 14.01
CA SER A 33 8.04 -5.40 15.15
C SER A 33 8.88 -5.52 16.44
N ASN A 34 9.86 -6.43 16.51
CA ASN A 34 10.82 -6.49 17.61
C ASN A 34 11.91 -5.41 17.46
N PHE A 35 12.25 -5.01 16.23
CA PHE A 35 13.23 -3.97 15.94
C PHE A 35 12.58 -2.59 15.91
N VAL A 36 11.45 -2.46 15.23
CA VAL A 36 10.68 -1.21 15.14
C VAL A 36 9.48 -1.34 16.08
N ARG A 37 9.64 -0.84 17.32
CA ARG A 37 8.68 -1.05 18.41
C ARG A 37 7.31 -0.42 18.16
N GLU A 38 7.27 0.73 17.49
CA GLU A 38 6.04 1.47 17.22
C GLU A 38 5.37 1.00 15.92
N LYS A 39 4.12 0.55 16.02
CA LYS A 39 3.32 0.08 14.86
C LYS A 39 3.25 1.13 13.77
N ARG A 40 3.05 2.40 14.14
CA ARG A 40 3.02 3.53 13.21
C ARG A 40 4.27 3.62 12.36
N ASN A 41 5.44 3.55 12.97
CA ASN A 41 6.71 3.69 12.27
C ASN A 41 6.96 2.52 11.31
N LEU A 42 6.63 1.29 11.75
CA LEU A 42 6.77 0.12 10.89
C LEU A 42 5.76 0.14 9.73
N TYR A 43 4.54 0.64 9.96
CA TYR A 43 3.54 0.87 8.91
C TYR A 43 4.03 1.88 7.88
N ILE A 44 4.58 3.02 8.32
CA ILE A 44 5.18 4.04 7.44
C ILE A 44 6.33 3.46 6.62
N LEU A 45 7.24 2.71 7.25
CA LEU A 45 8.35 2.05 6.57
C LEU A 45 7.86 1.06 5.51
N GLY A 46 6.82 0.27 5.80
CA GLY A 46 6.22 -0.66 4.84
C GLY A 46 5.67 0.04 3.60
N TYR A 47 4.91 1.13 3.78
CA TYR A 47 4.38 1.90 2.65
C TYR A 47 5.45 2.68 1.90
N ALA A 48 6.44 3.26 2.59
CA ALA A 48 7.56 3.93 1.94
C ALA A 48 8.37 2.95 1.09
N TRP A 49 8.62 1.75 1.61
CA TRP A 49 9.24 0.66 0.86
C TRP A 49 8.43 0.28 -0.37
N TYR A 50 7.11 0.05 -0.19
CA TYR A 50 6.21 -0.25 -1.29
C TYR A 50 6.28 0.82 -2.39
N ALA A 51 6.14 2.08 -2.03
CA ALA A 51 6.13 3.18 -2.98
C ALA A 51 7.47 3.30 -3.73
N LEU A 52 8.59 3.16 -3.01
CA LEU A 52 9.92 3.23 -3.61
C LEU A 52 10.09 2.12 -4.66
N PHE A 53 9.88 0.86 -4.27
CA PHE A 53 10.10 -0.29 -5.16
C PHE A 53 9.02 -0.47 -6.23
N ASN A 54 7.86 0.15 -6.08
CA ASN A 54 6.84 0.19 -7.11
C ASN A 54 7.16 1.24 -8.18
N SER A 55 7.74 2.39 -7.80
CA SER A 55 7.94 3.53 -8.68
C SER A 55 9.33 3.58 -9.34
N TYR A 56 10.37 3.02 -8.70
CA TYR A 56 11.75 3.24 -9.16
C TYR A 56 12.01 2.73 -10.59
N VAL A 57 11.44 1.59 -10.98
CA VAL A 57 11.64 1.03 -12.34
C VAL A 57 11.01 1.94 -13.39
N ILE A 58 9.84 2.52 -13.09
CA ILE A 58 9.17 3.49 -13.97
C ILE A 58 10.03 4.75 -14.10
N ILE A 59 10.55 5.25 -12.99
CA ILE A 59 11.39 6.45 -12.95
C ILE A 59 12.70 6.21 -13.70
N LEU A 60 13.37 5.06 -13.50
CA LEU A 60 14.59 4.73 -14.25
C LEU A 60 14.35 4.66 -15.75
N ARG A 61 13.19 4.14 -16.18
CA ARG A 61 12.81 4.12 -17.60
C ARG A 61 12.59 5.53 -18.14
N LEU A 62 11.92 6.40 -17.38
CA LEU A 62 11.68 7.80 -17.77
C LEU A 62 12.95 8.64 -17.87
N LEU A 63 14.00 8.22 -17.16
CA LEU A 63 15.33 8.86 -17.20
C LEU A 63 16.27 8.22 -18.22
N ASP A 64 15.76 7.33 -19.07
CA ASP A 64 16.54 6.58 -20.07
C ASP A 64 17.73 5.81 -19.50
N LEU A 65 17.60 5.35 -18.23
CA LEU A 65 18.62 4.57 -17.52
C LEU A 65 18.42 3.05 -17.68
N LEU A 66 17.37 2.63 -18.39
CA LEU A 66 17.07 1.22 -18.67
C LEU A 66 17.20 0.94 -20.18
N PRO A 67 17.53 -0.32 -20.53
CA PRO A 67 17.52 -0.74 -21.93
C PRO A 67 16.14 -0.58 -22.58
N ASP A 68 16.10 -0.58 -23.92
CA ASP A 68 14.86 -0.49 -24.70
C ASP A 68 13.89 -1.63 -24.39
N ASN A 69 12.60 -1.39 -24.65
CA ASN A 69 11.57 -2.41 -24.50
C ASN A 69 11.91 -3.65 -25.36
N GLY A 70 11.54 -4.84 -24.89
CA GLY A 70 11.93 -6.11 -25.50
C GLY A 70 13.29 -6.65 -25.07
N HIS A 71 14.13 -5.86 -24.37
CA HIS A 71 15.36 -6.39 -23.82
C HIS A 71 15.07 -7.45 -22.72
N PRO A 72 15.79 -8.60 -22.73
CA PRO A 72 15.50 -9.72 -21.80
C PRO A 72 15.53 -9.37 -20.30
N MET A 73 16.20 -8.28 -19.92
CA MET A 73 16.30 -7.83 -18.52
C MET A 73 15.05 -7.09 -18.02
N ILE A 74 14.23 -6.50 -18.89
CA ILE A 74 13.12 -5.63 -18.46
C ILE A 74 12.06 -6.41 -17.71
N ALA A 75 11.61 -7.55 -18.23
CA ALA A 75 10.57 -8.35 -17.58
C ALA A 75 11.01 -8.91 -16.21
N PRO A 76 12.18 -9.57 -16.08
CA PRO A 76 12.69 -9.99 -14.77
C PRO A 76 12.85 -8.84 -13.77
N LEU A 77 13.38 -7.70 -14.19
CA LEU A 77 13.56 -6.54 -13.34
C LEU A 77 12.22 -6.04 -12.78
N TYR A 78 11.20 -5.96 -13.65
CA TYR A 78 9.86 -5.51 -13.25
C TYR A 78 9.17 -6.52 -12.32
N ILE A 79 9.31 -7.83 -12.58
CA ILE A 79 8.75 -8.90 -11.74
C ILE A 79 9.41 -8.89 -10.34
N ILE A 80 10.75 -8.81 -10.29
CA ILE A 80 11.50 -8.75 -9.03
C ILE A 80 11.12 -7.50 -8.25
N SER A 81 11.03 -6.35 -8.92
CA SER A 81 10.58 -5.09 -8.31
C SER A 81 9.19 -5.23 -7.69
N GLY A 82 8.23 -5.83 -8.41
CA GLY A 82 6.89 -6.09 -7.90
C GLY A 82 6.90 -7.00 -6.68
N THR A 83 7.74 -8.03 -6.68
CA THR A 83 7.90 -8.92 -5.52
C THR A 83 8.47 -8.20 -4.31
N ILE A 84 9.53 -7.41 -4.51
CA ILE A 84 10.17 -6.63 -3.44
C ILE A 84 9.22 -5.55 -2.90
N SER A 85 8.49 -4.86 -3.77
CA SER A 85 7.48 -3.87 -3.34
C SER A 85 6.37 -4.53 -2.55
N GLY A 86 5.93 -5.72 -2.96
CA GLY A 86 4.92 -6.52 -2.25
C GLY A 86 5.28 -6.82 -0.80
N ILE A 87 6.58 -7.01 -0.48
CA ILE A 87 7.04 -7.22 0.90
C ILE A 87 6.64 -6.03 1.80
N GLY A 88 6.86 -4.80 1.34
CA GLY A 88 6.47 -3.60 2.09
C GLY A 88 4.97 -3.52 2.35
N LEU A 89 4.16 -3.80 1.34
CA LEU A 89 2.71 -3.83 1.47
C LEU A 89 2.26 -4.94 2.42
N GLY A 90 2.90 -6.12 2.35
CA GLY A 90 2.64 -7.26 3.24
C GLY A 90 2.94 -6.95 4.71
N VAL A 91 3.96 -6.15 4.99
CA VAL A 91 4.23 -5.65 6.36
C VAL A 91 3.15 -4.66 6.81
N ALA A 92 2.70 -3.77 5.94
CA ALA A 92 1.77 -2.70 6.30
C ALA A 92 0.34 -3.20 6.54
N ILE A 93 -0.19 -4.13 5.74
CA ILE A 93 -1.58 -4.59 5.82
C ILE A 93 -1.98 -5.07 7.23
N PRO A 94 -1.27 -6.04 7.87
CA PRO A 94 -1.65 -6.51 9.21
C PRO A 94 -1.47 -5.44 10.28
N LEU A 95 -0.53 -4.52 10.12
CA LEU A 95 -0.36 -3.40 11.03
C LEU A 95 -1.53 -2.43 10.97
N GLY A 96 -2.05 -2.12 9.77
CA GLY A 96 -3.23 -1.28 9.62
C GLY A 96 -4.44 -1.85 10.34
N ALA A 97 -4.72 -3.14 10.19
CA ALA A 97 -5.79 -3.84 10.92
C ALA A 97 -5.58 -3.78 12.45
N SER A 98 -4.33 -3.99 12.91
CA SER A 98 -3.97 -3.88 14.32
C SER A 98 -4.16 -2.47 14.88
N MET A 99 -3.84 -1.42 14.10
CA MET A 99 -4.02 -0.02 14.53
C MET A 99 -5.52 0.35 14.63
N ILE A 100 -6.38 -0.21 13.78
CA ILE A 100 -7.85 -0.04 13.90
C ILE A 100 -8.34 -0.68 15.19
N ALA A 101 -7.84 -1.86 15.56
CA ALA A 101 -8.17 -2.51 16.84
C ALA A 101 -7.74 -1.64 18.04
N ASP A 102 -6.54 -1.04 18.00
CA ASP A 102 -6.06 -0.14 19.05
C ASP A 102 -6.99 1.08 19.22
N ILE A 103 -7.49 1.65 18.12
CA ILE A 103 -8.47 2.76 18.14
C ILE A 103 -9.80 2.29 18.77
N THR A 104 -10.23 1.06 18.48
CA THR A 104 -11.45 0.48 19.07
C THR A 104 -11.31 0.30 20.57
N ASP A 105 -10.16 -0.17 21.05
CA ASP A 105 -9.87 -0.31 22.47
C ASP A 105 -9.83 1.06 23.17
N GLU A 106 -9.24 2.09 22.54
CA GLU A 106 -9.25 3.45 23.05
C GLU A 106 -10.69 4.02 23.12
N HIS A 107 -11.54 3.71 22.15
CA HIS A 107 -12.94 4.09 22.19
C HIS A 107 -13.67 3.43 23.38
N GLU A 108 -13.49 2.11 23.58
CA GLU A 108 -14.05 1.39 24.71
C GLU A 108 -13.59 1.97 26.05
N ARG A 109 -12.30 2.33 26.16
CA ARG A 109 -11.76 2.99 27.35
C ARG A 109 -12.48 4.31 27.66
N ARG A 110 -12.72 5.15 26.64
CA ARG A 110 -13.31 6.50 26.80
C ARG A 110 -14.81 6.46 27.05
N TYR A 111 -15.53 5.62 26.31
CA TYR A 111 -16.99 5.64 26.26
C TYR A 111 -17.66 4.45 26.92
N GLY A 112 -16.90 3.44 27.34
CA GLY A 112 -17.42 2.26 28.04
C GLY A 112 -18.11 1.23 27.16
N ASN A 113 -18.20 1.44 25.86
CA ASN A 113 -18.80 0.52 24.90
C ASN A 113 -17.85 0.20 23.75
N ARG A 114 -17.80 -1.05 23.33
CA ARG A 114 -16.96 -1.52 22.24
C ARG A 114 -17.73 -1.39 20.92
N GLN A 115 -17.25 -0.55 20.00
CA GLN A 115 -17.90 -0.30 18.70
C GLN A 115 -17.01 -0.76 17.52
N GLU A 116 -16.47 -1.96 17.63
CA GLU A 116 -15.56 -2.54 16.62
C GLU A 116 -16.15 -2.56 15.22
N GLY A 117 -17.44 -2.91 15.09
CA GLY A 117 -18.14 -2.96 13.82
C GLY A 117 -18.17 -1.64 13.06
N ILE A 118 -18.30 -0.51 13.75
CA ILE A 118 -18.32 0.82 13.13
C ILE A 118 -16.94 1.16 12.53
N TYR A 119 -15.85 0.90 13.26
CA TYR A 119 -14.51 1.20 12.80
C TYR A 119 -14.12 0.35 11.58
N TYR A 120 -14.40 -0.97 11.62
CA TYR A 120 -14.12 -1.83 10.47
C TYR A 120 -15.05 -1.56 9.28
N ALA A 121 -16.31 -1.18 9.52
CA ALA A 121 -17.21 -0.74 8.46
C ALA A 121 -16.72 0.54 7.78
N ALA A 122 -16.27 1.53 8.55
CA ALA A 122 -15.69 2.76 8.01
C ALA A 122 -14.41 2.50 7.20
N ALA A 123 -13.50 1.64 7.71
CA ALA A 123 -12.30 1.25 7.00
C ALA A 123 -12.62 0.49 5.69
N SER A 124 -13.60 -0.42 5.73
CA SER A 124 -14.05 -1.16 4.54
C SER A 124 -14.71 -0.24 3.51
N PHE A 125 -15.53 0.71 3.95
CA PHE A 125 -16.12 1.72 3.08
C PHE A 125 -15.06 2.58 2.41
N ALA A 126 -14.09 3.10 3.19
CA ALA A 126 -12.98 3.88 2.66
C ALA A 126 -12.16 3.08 1.64
N GLY A 127 -11.84 1.82 1.93
CA GLY A 127 -11.11 0.94 1.01
C GLY A 127 -11.86 0.72 -0.32
N LYS A 128 -13.17 0.50 -0.27
CA LYS A 128 -14.02 0.36 -1.48
C LYS A 128 -14.14 1.67 -2.26
N ALA A 129 -14.29 2.80 -1.58
CA ALA A 129 -14.35 4.12 -2.20
C ALA A 129 -13.03 4.46 -2.91
N ILE A 130 -11.89 4.18 -2.28
CA ILE A 130 -10.55 4.37 -2.88
C ILE A 130 -10.37 3.43 -4.07
N GLY A 131 -10.77 2.16 -3.96
CA GLY A 131 -10.69 1.20 -5.08
C GLY A 131 -11.52 1.63 -6.28
N GLY A 132 -12.73 2.14 -6.06
CA GLY A 132 -13.58 2.69 -7.12
C GLY A 132 -13.01 3.95 -7.76
N SER A 133 -12.52 4.91 -6.96
CA SER A 133 -11.89 6.13 -7.47
C SER A 133 -10.57 5.84 -8.19
N GLY A 134 -9.85 4.77 -7.83
CA GLY A 134 -8.64 4.34 -8.52
C GLY A 134 -8.88 3.98 -9.98
N ALA A 135 -10.00 3.32 -10.29
CA ALA A 135 -10.37 3.00 -11.67
C ALA A 135 -10.67 4.27 -12.49
N ILE A 136 -11.36 5.25 -11.88
CA ILE A 136 -11.64 6.55 -12.51
C ILE A 136 -10.34 7.30 -12.79
N LEU A 137 -9.44 7.37 -11.81
CA LEU A 137 -8.14 8.03 -11.96
C LEU A 137 -7.27 7.36 -13.04
N ALA A 138 -7.30 6.02 -13.13
CA ALA A 138 -6.60 5.31 -14.18
C ALA A 138 -7.11 5.68 -15.58
N GLY A 139 -8.43 5.79 -15.75
CA GLY A 139 -9.04 6.28 -17.00
C GLY A 139 -8.60 7.70 -17.34
N LEU A 140 -8.67 8.62 -16.36
CA LEU A 140 -8.25 10.02 -16.53
C LEU A 140 -6.77 10.15 -16.89
N ILE A 141 -5.90 9.32 -16.32
CA ILE A 141 -4.47 9.29 -16.64
C ILE A 141 -4.25 8.82 -18.10
N ILE A 142 -4.98 7.80 -18.53
CA ILE A 142 -4.92 7.28 -19.91
C ILE A 142 -5.39 8.36 -20.90
N ASP A 143 -6.51 9.01 -20.61
CA ASP A 143 -7.05 10.10 -21.45
C ASP A 143 -6.09 11.31 -21.49
N PHE A 144 -5.56 11.71 -20.35
CA PHE A 144 -4.54 12.78 -20.25
C PHE A 144 -3.27 12.44 -21.05
N ALA A 145 -2.85 11.19 -21.03
CA ALA A 145 -1.70 10.74 -21.82
C ALA A 145 -1.97 10.77 -23.34
N GLY A 146 -3.24 10.77 -23.75
CA GLY A 146 -3.64 10.73 -25.14
C GLY A 146 -3.51 9.33 -25.76
N ILE A 147 -3.71 8.28 -24.94
CA ILE A 147 -3.68 6.89 -25.41
C ILE A 147 -5.11 6.50 -25.86
N PRO A 148 -5.34 6.18 -27.15
CA PRO A 148 -6.65 5.78 -27.63
C PRO A 148 -7.13 4.48 -26.96
N GLN A 149 -8.42 4.37 -26.71
CA GLN A 149 -9.02 3.14 -26.15
C GLN A 149 -8.79 1.96 -27.10
N GLY A 150 -8.25 0.86 -26.57
CA GLY A 150 -7.98 -0.34 -27.35
C GLY A 150 -6.81 -0.21 -28.35
N ALA A 151 -5.97 0.82 -28.24
CA ALA A 151 -4.82 0.99 -29.08
C ALA A 151 -3.84 -0.19 -28.93
N ASP A 152 -3.26 -0.62 -30.05
CA ASP A 152 -2.12 -1.53 -30.01
C ASP A 152 -0.92 -0.82 -29.37
N PRO A 153 -0.24 -1.41 -28.38
CA PRO A 153 0.91 -0.80 -27.72
C PRO A 153 2.00 -0.32 -28.68
N SER A 154 2.19 -1.03 -29.80
CA SER A 154 3.18 -0.68 -30.84
C SER A 154 2.82 0.56 -31.67
N THR A 155 1.55 1.00 -31.62
CA THR A 155 1.05 2.16 -32.39
C THR A 155 0.93 3.43 -31.56
N VAL A 156 1.14 3.35 -30.26
CA VAL A 156 1.04 4.51 -29.34
C VAL A 156 2.28 5.38 -29.48
N ALA A 157 2.07 6.69 -29.68
CA ALA A 157 3.17 7.64 -29.81
C ALA A 157 4.09 7.63 -28.55
N PRO A 158 5.43 7.65 -28.72
CA PRO A 158 6.37 7.64 -27.59
C PRO A 158 6.11 8.73 -26.57
N GLU A 159 5.68 9.92 -27.01
CA GLU A 159 5.34 11.04 -26.12
C GLU A 159 4.12 10.75 -25.24
N ALA A 160 3.14 9.99 -25.75
CA ALA A 160 1.97 9.57 -24.98
C ALA A 160 2.37 8.54 -23.91
N VAL A 161 3.25 7.60 -24.26
CA VAL A 161 3.81 6.62 -23.33
C VAL A 161 4.63 7.32 -22.22
N ALA A 162 5.44 8.31 -22.58
CA ALA A 162 6.21 9.10 -21.62
C ALA A 162 5.30 9.89 -20.68
N ARG A 163 4.26 10.58 -21.21
CA ARG A 163 3.25 11.28 -20.38
C ARG A 163 2.54 10.34 -19.41
N PHE A 164 2.17 9.16 -19.88
CA PHE A 164 1.58 8.13 -19.03
C PHE A 164 2.52 7.70 -17.91
N GLY A 165 3.79 7.45 -18.22
CA GLY A 165 4.80 7.09 -17.23
C GLY A 165 5.03 8.18 -16.17
N TRP A 166 5.13 9.45 -16.60
CA TRP A 166 5.25 10.59 -15.69
C TRP A 166 4.02 10.81 -14.83
N ALA A 167 2.82 10.53 -15.34
CA ALA A 167 1.60 10.59 -14.53
C ALA A 167 1.53 9.43 -13.51
N LEU A 168 1.94 8.22 -13.90
CA LEU A 168 1.81 7.03 -13.07
C LEU A 168 2.93 6.92 -12.01
N GLY A 169 4.20 7.08 -12.39
CA GLY A 169 5.33 6.86 -11.49
C GLY A 169 5.34 7.78 -10.27
N PRO A 170 5.35 9.12 -10.45
CA PRO A 170 5.29 10.07 -9.34
C PRO A 170 3.97 10.05 -8.57
N SER A 171 2.82 9.69 -9.18
CA SER A 171 1.53 9.69 -8.49
C SER A 171 1.52 8.72 -7.31
N VAL A 172 2.14 7.55 -7.45
CA VAL A 172 2.26 6.57 -6.34
C VAL A 172 3.04 7.16 -5.17
N LEU A 173 4.13 7.88 -5.44
CA LEU A 173 4.94 8.54 -4.41
C LEU A 173 4.16 9.65 -3.70
N ILE A 174 3.46 10.49 -4.46
CA ILE A 174 2.64 11.59 -3.92
C ILE A 174 1.51 11.04 -3.05
N MET A 175 0.77 10.05 -3.55
CA MET A 175 -0.32 9.44 -2.80
C MET A 175 0.17 8.73 -1.54
N THR A 176 1.31 8.06 -1.61
CA THR A 176 1.92 7.44 -0.43
C THR A 176 2.40 8.50 0.57
N ALA A 177 3.00 9.59 0.13
CA ALA A 177 3.39 10.69 1.01
C ALA A 177 2.18 11.32 1.72
N MET A 178 1.06 11.51 1.01
CA MET A 178 -0.19 11.97 1.62
C MET A 178 -0.73 10.98 2.65
N ALA A 179 -0.73 9.69 2.34
CA ALA A 179 -1.16 8.64 3.27
C ALA A 179 -0.26 8.59 4.52
N ILE A 180 1.06 8.72 4.35
CA ILE A 180 2.02 8.82 5.46
C ILE A 180 1.71 10.08 6.29
N GLY A 181 1.41 11.21 5.65
CA GLY A 181 0.99 12.43 6.34
C GLY A 181 -0.25 12.21 7.21
N CYS A 182 -1.26 11.52 6.69
CA CYS A 182 -2.46 11.19 7.47
C CYS A 182 -2.16 10.26 8.66
N ILE A 183 -1.30 9.27 8.49
CA ILE A 183 -0.99 8.33 9.56
C ILE A 183 -0.18 8.96 10.71
N THR A 184 0.44 10.11 10.51
CA THR A 184 1.12 10.83 11.60
C THR A 184 0.16 11.28 12.70
N PHE A 185 -1.14 11.41 12.40
CA PHE A 185 -2.18 11.71 13.40
C PHE A 185 -2.53 10.53 14.30
N TYR A 186 -2.12 9.30 13.96
CA TYR A 186 -2.23 8.17 14.85
C TYR A 186 -1.20 8.26 15.98
N ASN A 187 -1.66 8.47 17.21
CA ASN A 187 -0.81 8.76 18.37
C ASN A 187 -0.89 7.71 19.49
N ILE A 188 -1.43 6.52 19.23
CA ILE A 188 -1.48 5.45 20.22
C ILE A 188 -0.14 4.70 20.17
N SER A 189 0.73 4.95 21.15
CA SER A 189 1.97 4.22 21.31
C SER A 189 1.74 2.80 21.87
N ARG A 190 2.74 1.95 21.78
CA ARG A 190 2.68 0.60 22.38
C ARG A 190 2.48 0.65 23.90
N ALA A 191 3.06 1.66 24.56
CA ALA A 191 2.91 1.86 25.99
C ALA A 191 1.50 2.32 26.36
N ASP A 192 0.94 3.26 25.60
CA ASP A 192 -0.43 3.75 25.78
C ASP A 192 -1.44 2.62 25.62
N HIS A 193 -1.30 1.82 24.55
CA HIS A 193 -2.19 0.68 24.34
C HIS A 193 -2.14 -0.35 25.47
N ALA A 194 -0.96 -0.63 26.02
CA ALA A 194 -0.84 -1.50 27.18
C ALA A 194 -1.55 -0.93 28.43
N GLY A 195 -1.54 0.39 28.62
CA GLY A 195 -2.31 1.10 29.66
C GLY A 195 -3.81 0.97 29.44
N ILE A 196 -4.27 1.24 28.19
CA ILE A 196 -5.67 1.14 27.79
C ILE A 196 -6.26 -0.25 28.15
N LEU A 197 -5.55 -1.31 27.77
CA LEU A 197 -6.00 -2.68 28.04
C LEU A 197 -6.09 -3.00 29.53
N ARG A 198 -5.18 -2.46 30.37
CA ARG A 198 -5.24 -2.61 31.82
C ARG A 198 -6.48 -1.93 32.39
N GLU A 199 -6.74 -0.68 32.01
CA GLU A 199 -7.91 0.07 32.48
C GLU A 199 -9.23 -0.61 32.13
N ILE A 200 -9.35 -1.12 30.88
CA ILE A 200 -10.53 -1.87 30.42
C ILE A 200 -10.73 -3.12 31.30
N LYS A 201 -9.67 -3.90 31.50
CA LYS A 201 -9.71 -5.13 32.31
C LYS A 201 -10.11 -4.87 33.76
N ASP A 202 -9.55 -3.83 34.37
CA ASP A 202 -9.86 -3.45 35.76
C ASP A 202 -11.32 -3.03 35.91
N ARG A 203 -11.88 -2.33 34.88
CA ARG A 203 -13.30 -1.96 34.86
C ARG A 203 -14.21 -3.19 34.76
N GLN A 204 -13.88 -4.13 33.87
CA GLN A 204 -14.64 -5.38 33.73
C GLN A 204 -14.64 -6.23 35.02
N THR A 205 -13.47 -6.36 35.64
CA THR A 205 -13.34 -7.11 36.91
C THR A 205 -14.12 -6.46 38.06
N ARG A 206 -14.25 -5.14 38.10
CA ARG A 206 -15.06 -4.44 39.10
C ARG A 206 -16.55 -4.66 38.84
N ALA A 207 -16.99 -4.62 37.59
CA ALA A 207 -18.38 -4.85 37.21
C ALA A 207 -18.86 -6.30 37.52
N GLU A 208 -17.96 -7.29 37.42
CA GLU A 208 -18.25 -8.68 37.77
C GLU A 208 -18.36 -8.94 39.29
N ARG A 209 -17.82 -8.03 40.13
CA ARG A 209 -17.83 -8.15 41.61
C ARG A 209 -18.98 -7.37 42.27
N SER A 210 -19.70 -6.55 41.51
CA SER A 210 -20.83 -5.75 41.95
C SER A 210 -22.16 -6.44 41.66
#